data_6c4e22771fbf196bf1edd238d90221fc
#
_entry.id   6c4e22771fbf196bf1edd238d90221fc
#
_cell.length_a   1.000
_cell.length_b   1.000
_cell.length_c   1.000
_cell.angle_alpha   90.00
_cell.angle_beta   90.00
_cell.angle_gamma   90.00
#
_symmetry.space_group_name_H-M   'P 1'
#
loop_
_entity.id
_entity.type
_entity.pdbx_description
1 polymer ?
#
loop_
_entity_poly.entity_id
_entity_poly.type
_entity_poly.pdbx_seq_one_letter_code
_entity_poly.pdbx_strand_id
1 'polypeptide(L)'
;GYEILCNLIGINLKNKKRINFYKGIFYKPETIIKIRKDIKVISNIKKHTFNYQFNKTQILSPFKINISYAKYRKIFELFSKKIRQGETYQIKICTKYKNKSLINPVNFFWKLMRVNSSPESFMIKDKDYSIVSCSPETLIDKKKNKIITKPIAGTFKKKLLSNKNIALRYFKNNEKETKEHNMIVDMERSDLSKICKPGSVK
;
A
#
# COMPACT_ATOMS: atom_id res chain seq x y z
N GLY A 1 4.87 -12.26 -2.95
CA GLY A 1 3.97 -11.45 -3.73
C GLY A 1 3.10 -12.29 -4.65
N TYR A 2 2.51 -11.67 -5.65
CA TYR A 2 1.59 -12.29 -6.61
C TYR A 2 2.17 -13.54 -7.30
N GLU A 3 3.45 -13.51 -7.67
CA GLU A 3 4.14 -14.65 -8.30
C GLU A 3 4.20 -15.89 -7.40
N ILE A 4 4.37 -15.71 -6.09
CA ILE A 4 4.36 -16.83 -5.13
C ILE A 4 2.96 -17.44 -5.10
N LEU A 5 1.92 -16.60 -5.03
CA LEU A 5 0.55 -17.05 -5.04
C LEU A 5 0.24 -17.83 -6.33
N CYS A 6 0.60 -17.28 -7.49
CA CYS A 6 0.40 -17.97 -8.77
C CYS A 6 1.09 -19.34 -8.82
N ASN A 7 2.31 -19.44 -8.29
CA ASN A 7 3.01 -20.71 -8.20
C ASN A 7 2.31 -21.71 -7.27
N LEU A 8 1.77 -21.25 -6.13
CA LEU A 8 1.06 -22.10 -5.16
C LEU A 8 -0.25 -22.66 -5.72
N ILE A 9 -0.94 -21.90 -6.58
CA ILE A 9 -2.22 -22.30 -7.20
C ILE A 9 -2.06 -22.84 -8.63
N GLY A 10 -0.84 -23.13 -9.05
CA GLY A 10 -0.56 -23.75 -10.36
C GLY A 10 -0.72 -22.84 -11.58
N ILE A 11 -0.84 -21.52 -11.38
CA ILE A 11 -0.95 -20.58 -12.50
C ILE A 11 0.43 -20.23 -13.06
N ASN A 12 0.66 -20.55 -14.32
CA ASN A 12 1.86 -20.17 -15.05
C ASN A 12 1.73 -18.76 -15.61
N LEU A 13 2.55 -17.83 -15.11
CA LEU A 13 2.62 -16.47 -15.64
C LEU A 13 3.40 -16.49 -16.98
N LYS A 14 2.76 -16.01 -18.05
CA LYS A 14 3.35 -15.94 -19.41
C LYS A 14 4.59 -15.04 -19.49
N ASN A 15 4.72 -14.04 -18.62
CA ASN A 15 5.83 -13.09 -18.59
C ASN A 15 6.52 -13.09 -17.21
N LYS A 16 7.41 -14.05 -17.01
CA LYS A 16 8.31 -14.07 -15.83
C LYS A 16 9.43 -13.05 -16.03
N LYS A 17 9.23 -11.78 -15.69
CA LYS A 17 10.37 -10.87 -15.49
C LYS A 17 11.12 -11.33 -14.24
N ARG A 18 12.42 -11.62 -14.38
CA ARG A 18 13.30 -11.83 -13.22
C ARG A 18 13.30 -10.53 -12.40
N ILE A 19 12.66 -10.56 -11.25
CA ILE A 19 12.74 -9.49 -10.27
C ILE A 19 13.93 -9.85 -9.38
N ASN A 20 14.98 -9.02 -9.40
CA ASN A 20 16.11 -9.12 -8.47
C ASN A 20 15.71 -8.62 -7.08
N PHE A 21 14.67 -9.22 -6.50
CA PHE A 21 14.19 -8.94 -5.16
C PHE A 21 13.66 -10.22 -4.53
N TYR A 22 13.74 -10.32 -3.24
CA TYR A 22 13.27 -11.47 -2.50
C TYR A 22 11.77 -11.71 -2.72
N LYS A 23 11.36 -12.95 -2.96
CA LYS A 23 9.95 -13.33 -3.08
C LYS A 23 9.20 -13.23 -1.75
N GLY A 24 9.88 -13.46 -0.66
CA GLY A 24 9.40 -13.29 0.71
C GLY A 24 10.58 -13.10 1.65
N ILE A 25 10.38 -12.30 2.70
CA ILE A 25 11.37 -12.04 3.73
C ILE A 25 10.68 -12.20 5.08
N PHE A 26 11.31 -12.96 5.96
CA PHE A 26 10.85 -13.16 7.33
C PHE A 26 11.93 -12.69 8.28
N TYR A 27 11.56 -11.85 9.23
CA TYR A 27 12.45 -11.36 10.26
C TYR A 27 12.06 -11.97 11.61
N LYS A 28 13.05 -12.49 12.35
CA LYS A 28 12.92 -12.80 13.78
C LYS A 28 13.53 -11.63 14.55
N PRO A 29 12.75 -10.74 15.15
CA PRO A 29 13.29 -9.58 15.82
C PRO A 29 13.99 -9.99 17.14
N GLU A 30 15.17 -9.45 17.35
CA GLU A 30 15.88 -9.55 18.65
C GLU A 30 15.34 -8.54 19.66
N THR A 31 14.85 -7.42 19.17
CA THR A 31 14.29 -6.34 19.99
C THR A 31 12.98 -5.83 19.40
N ILE A 32 11.97 -5.72 20.23
CA ILE A 32 10.69 -5.12 19.90
C ILE A 32 10.44 -3.93 20.81
N ILE A 33 10.31 -2.74 20.24
CA ILE A 33 9.93 -1.52 20.96
C ILE A 33 8.48 -1.20 20.62
N LYS A 34 7.60 -1.23 21.60
CA LYS A 34 6.20 -0.84 21.46
C LYS A 34 6.00 0.53 22.09
N ILE A 35 5.57 1.49 21.29
CA ILE A 35 5.28 2.85 21.72
C ILE A 35 3.78 3.06 21.63
N ARG A 36 3.14 3.29 22.78
CA ARG A 36 1.73 3.65 22.88
C ARG A 36 1.60 4.83 23.84
N LYS A 37 0.80 4.73 24.91
CA LYS A 37 0.80 5.68 26.03
C LYS A 37 2.11 5.60 26.83
N ASP A 38 2.69 4.43 26.88
CA ASP A 38 3.96 4.06 27.47
C ASP A 38 4.90 3.39 26.44
N ILE A 39 6.19 3.37 26.73
CA ILE A 39 7.21 2.69 25.92
C ILE A 39 7.52 1.36 26.56
N LYS A 40 7.26 0.28 25.83
CA LYS A 40 7.61 -1.08 26.26
C LYS A 40 8.69 -1.66 25.34
N VAL A 41 9.83 -2.03 25.92
CA VAL A 41 10.93 -2.69 25.21
C VAL A 41 10.96 -4.16 25.59
N ILE A 42 10.96 -5.05 24.60
CA ILE A 42 11.17 -6.48 24.74
C ILE A 42 12.43 -6.80 23.96
N SER A 43 13.49 -7.19 24.62
CA SER A 43 14.78 -7.41 23.98
C SER A 43 15.55 -8.56 24.61
N ASN A 44 16.26 -9.30 23.77
CA ASN A 44 17.25 -10.29 24.18
C ASN A 44 18.66 -9.68 24.29
N ILE A 45 18.83 -8.40 23.96
CA ILE A 45 20.11 -7.69 23.99
C ILE A 45 20.14 -6.78 25.21
N LYS A 46 21.22 -6.89 25.97
CA LYS A 46 21.38 -6.13 27.25
C LYS A 46 21.63 -4.63 27.05
N LYS A 47 22.17 -4.20 25.90
CA LYS A 47 22.54 -2.81 25.64
C LYS A 47 22.19 -2.42 24.20
N HIS A 48 21.39 -1.38 24.05
CA HIS A 48 21.03 -0.80 22.74
C HIS A 48 21.75 0.53 22.57
N THR A 49 22.53 0.68 21.51
CA THR A 49 23.08 1.95 21.08
C THR A 49 22.42 2.35 19.77
N PHE A 50 21.63 3.42 19.80
CA PHE A 50 21.03 4.00 18.59
C PHE A 50 21.86 5.20 18.15
N ASN A 51 22.88 4.97 17.32
CA ASN A 51 23.62 6.05 16.68
C ASN A 51 22.89 6.44 15.40
N TYR A 52 22.29 7.62 15.41
CA TYR A 52 21.56 8.13 14.27
C TYR A 52 22.16 9.45 13.76
N GLN A 53 22.68 9.45 12.54
CA GLN A 53 23.18 10.66 11.88
C GLN A 53 22.15 11.19 10.88
N PHE A 54 21.80 12.47 11.03
CA PHE A 54 20.91 13.17 10.11
C PHE A 54 21.72 13.72 8.94
N ASN A 55 21.79 12.98 7.84
CA ASN A 55 22.41 13.46 6.61
C ASN A 55 21.41 14.21 5.75
N LYS A 56 21.88 15.27 5.05
CA LYS A 56 21.03 15.99 4.09
C LYS A 56 20.68 15.09 2.91
N THR A 57 19.43 15.18 2.46
CA THR A 57 19.00 14.54 1.21
C THR A 57 19.55 15.31 0.04
N GLN A 58 20.20 14.64 -0.89
CA GLN A 58 20.73 15.22 -2.12
C GLN A 58 20.12 14.52 -3.32
N ILE A 59 19.45 15.26 -4.18
CA ILE A 59 18.92 14.78 -5.46
C ILE A 59 20.00 14.91 -6.50
N LEU A 60 20.45 13.79 -7.08
CA LEU A 60 21.55 13.72 -8.04
C LEU A 60 21.08 13.68 -9.50
N SER A 61 19.82 13.38 -9.73
CA SER A 61 19.25 13.38 -11.08
C SER A 61 17.76 13.73 -11.06
N PRO A 62 17.20 14.26 -12.16
CA PRO A 62 15.77 14.48 -12.28
C PRO A 62 15.01 13.17 -12.23
N PHE A 63 13.73 13.25 -11.88
CA PHE A 63 12.83 12.10 -11.93
C PHE A 63 12.56 11.68 -13.37
N LYS A 64 12.67 10.37 -13.62
CA LYS A 64 12.28 9.73 -14.87
C LYS A 64 11.04 8.88 -14.64
N ILE A 65 10.04 9.05 -15.48
CA ILE A 65 8.84 8.21 -15.48
C ILE A 65 9.04 7.02 -16.41
N ASN A 66 8.52 5.86 -16.03
CA ASN A 66 8.67 4.62 -16.82
C ASN A 66 7.76 4.54 -18.06
N ILE A 67 6.81 5.44 -18.20
CA ILE A 67 5.82 5.45 -19.28
C ILE A 67 5.59 6.89 -19.74
N SER A 68 5.64 7.15 -21.05
CA SER A 68 5.29 8.45 -21.62
C SER A 68 3.77 8.64 -21.61
N TYR A 69 3.32 9.90 -21.64
CA TYR A 69 1.89 10.23 -21.72
C TYR A 69 1.20 9.57 -22.92
N ALA A 70 1.81 9.61 -24.10
CA ALA A 70 1.27 8.99 -25.31
C ALA A 70 1.08 7.46 -25.13
N LYS A 71 2.04 6.79 -24.50
CA LYS A 71 1.93 5.36 -24.19
C LYS A 71 0.87 5.08 -23.14
N TYR A 72 0.79 5.92 -22.10
CA TYR A 72 -0.24 5.84 -21.07
C TYR A 72 -1.65 5.94 -21.70
N ARG A 73 -1.87 6.93 -22.57
CA ARG A 73 -3.14 7.15 -23.27
C ARG A 73 -3.55 5.92 -24.08
N LYS A 74 -2.64 5.36 -24.88
CA LYS A 74 -2.92 4.13 -25.67
C LYS A 74 -3.32 2.96 -24.77
N ILE A 75 -2.64 2.76 -23.64
CA ILE A 75 -2.98 1.71 -22.67
C ILE A 75 -4.34 1.98 -22.04
N PHE A 76 -4.63 3.21 -21.68
CA PHE A 76 -5.91 3.62 -21.11
C PHE A 76 -7.07 3.35 -22.06
N GLU A 77 -6.95 3.73 -23.33
CA GLU A 77 -7.96 3.49 -24.37
C GLU A 77 -8.20 1.99 -24.57
N LEU A 78 -7.12 1.20 -24.66
CA LEU A 78 -7.21 -0.27 -24.76
C LEU A 78 -7.95 -0.87 -23.57
N PHE A 79 -7.58 -0.50 -22.36
CA PHE A 79 -8.17 -1.03 -21.14
C PHE A 79 -9.63 -0.59 -20.95
N SER A 80 -9.94 0.66 -21.32
CA SER A 80 -11.32 1.15 -21.32
C SER A 80 -12.21 0.36 -22.29
N LYS A 81 -11.64 -0.04 -23.46
CA LYS A 81 -12.36 -0.92 -24.41
C LYS A 81 -12.62 -2.30 -23.77
N LYS A 82 -11.62 -2.89 -23.10
CA LYS A 82 -11.75 -4.19 -22.46
C LYS A 82 -12.79 -4.21 -21.33
N ILE A 83 -12.85 -3.14 -20.54
CA ILE A 83 -13.88 -2.97 -19.51
C ILE A 83 -15.27 -2.89 -20.15
N ARG A 84 -15.44 -2.08 -21.24
CA ARG A 84 -16.72 -1.98 -21.95
C ARG A 84 -17.16 -3.29 -22.60
N GLN A 85 -16.20 -4.15 -22.97
CA GLN A 85 -16.47 -5.49 -23.52
C GLN A 85 -16.78 -6.54 -22.44
N GLY A 86 -16.75 -6.16 -21.15
CA GLY A 86 -17.01 -7.06 -20.04
C GLY A 86 -15.89 -8.04 -19.73
N GLU A 87 -14.68 -7.89 -20.32
CA GLU A 87 -13.54 -8.78 -20.04
C GLU A 87 -13.04 -8.63 -18.60
N THR A 88 -13.21 -7.44 -18.03
CA THR A 88 -12.92 -7.13 -16.64
C THR A 88 -13.69 -5.89 -16.21
N TYR A 89 -13.86 -5.70 -14.91
CA TYR A 89 -14.56 -4.54 -14.35
C TYR A 89 -13.63 -3.43 -13.86
N GLN A 90 -12.36 -3.75 -13.61
CA GLN A 90 -11.36 -2.79 -13.12
C GLN A 90 -9.96 -3.17 -13.60
N ILE A 91 -9.17 -2.16 -13.97
CA ILE A 91 -7.74 -2.31 -14.29
C ILE A 91 -6.97 -1.15 -13.67
N LYS A 92 -5.85 -1.46 -13.02
CA LYS A 92 -4.95 -0.46 -12.45
C LYS A 92 -3.74 -0.25 -13.36
N ILE A 93 -3.58 0.98 -13.87
CA ILE A 93 -2.38 1.38 -14.62
C ILE A 93 -1.40 2.00 -13.63
N CYS A 94 -0.25 1.34 -13.43
CA CYS A 94 0.76 1.80 -12.50
C CYS A 94 1.87 2.57 -13.22
N THR A 95 2.22 3.73 -12.71
CA THR A 95 3.38 4.52 -13.13
C THR A 95 4.48 4.46 -12.08
N LYS A 96 5.73 4.49 -12.53
CA LYS A 96 6.89 4.44 -11.67
C LYS A 96 7.82 5.61 -11.96
N TYR A 97 8.20 6.32 -10.92
CA TYR A 97 9.19 7.38 -10.98
C TYR A 97 10.53 6.87 -10.43
N LYS A 98 11.61 7.23 -11.08
CA LYS A 98 12.96 6.88 -10.65
C LYS A 98 13.86 8.10 -10.74
N ASN A 99 14.75 8.25 -9.77
CA ASN A 99 15.87 9.19 -9.83
C ASN A 99 17.09 8.60 -9.12
N LYS A 100 18.22 9.27 -9.21
CA LYS A 100 19.38 9.03 -8.35
C LYS A 100 19.38 10.07 -7.24
N SER A 101 19.49 9.61 -6.00
CA SER A 101 19.49 10.48 -4.82
C SER A 101 20.26 9.83 -3.69
N LEU A 102 20.92 10.64 -2.90
CA LEU A 102 21.46 10.23 -1.60
C LEU A 102 20.40 10.57 -0.56
N ILE A 103 19.76 9.56 -0.01
CA ILE A 103 18.65 9.71 0.92
C ILE A 103 18.94 8.89 2.17
N ASN A 104 18.85 9.53 3.33
CA ASN A 104 18.72 8.78 4.56
C ASN A 104 17.26 8.32 4.70
N PRO A 105 17.00 7.01 4.67
CA PRO A 105 15.64 6.48 4.65
C PRO A 105 14.83 6.81 5.90
N VAL A 106 15.46 6.94 7.06
CA VAL A 106 14.79 7.31 8.31
C VAL A 106 14.35 8.77 8.27
N ASN A 107 15.23 9.69 7.83
CA ASN A 107 14.86 11.09 7.63
C ASN A 107 13.74 11.24 6.62
N PHE A 108 13.81 10.47 5.53
CA PHE A 108 12.77 10.47 4.52
C PHE A 108 11.44 9.99 5.07
N PHE A 109 11.44 8.90 5.86
CA PHE A 109 10.25 8.40 6.53
C PHE A 109 9.60 9.45 7.43
N TRP A 110 10.38 10.10 8.29
CA TRP A 110 9.87 11.14 9.18
C TRP A 110 9.32 12.36 8.44
N LYS A 111 9.97 12.79 7.35
CA LYS A 111 9.44 13.86 6.50
C LYS A 111 8.14 13.44 5.83
N LEU A 112 8.07 12.22 5.31
CA LEU A 112 6.87 11.68 4.69
C LEU A 112 5.71 11.59 5.68
N MET A 113 5.96 11.13 6.91
CA MET A 113 4.97 11.07 8.00
C MET A 113 4.41 12.44 8.37
N ARG A 114 5.21 13.50 8.29
CA ARG A 114 4.72 14.88 8.54
C ARG A 114 3.78 15.38 7.45
N VAL A 115 4.01 14.95 6.21
CA VAL A 115 3.19 15.36 5.06
C VAL A 115 1.94 14.49 4.92
N ASN A 116 2.10 13.18 5.14
CA ASN A 116 1.05 12.19 4.95
C ASN A 116 1.13 11.11 6.04
N SER A 117 0.54 11.42 7.20
CA SER A 117 0.42 10.46 8.30
C SER A 117 -0.71 9.48 8.00
N SER A 118 -0.36 8.28 7.61
CA SER A 118 -1.30 7.21 7.26
C SER A 118 -1.24 6.06 8.27
N PRO A 119 -2.36 5.37 8.56
CA PRO A 119 -2.44 4.38 9.64
C PRO A 119 -1.52 3.16 9.45
N GLU A 120 -1.28 2.76 8.21
CA GLU A 120 -0.44 1.60 7.87
C GLU A 120 0.94 2.05 7.34
N SER A 121 1.48 3.11 7.93
CA SER A 121 2.81 3.60 7.56
C SER A 121 3.89 2.74 8.18
N PHE A 122 4.91 2.41 7.39
CA PHE A 122 6.04 1.62 7.87
C PHE A 122 7.34 1.96 7.14
N MET A 123 8.43 1.58 7.77
CA MET A 123 9.75 1.59 7.16
C MET A 123 10.45 0.26 7.42
N ILE A 124 11.03 -0.31 6.38
CA ILE A 124 11.95 -1.44 6.46
C ILE A 124 13.31 -0.94 5.99
N LYS A 125 14.35 -1.17 6.78
CA LYS A 125 15.73 -0.88 6.42
C LYS A 125 16.55 -2.15 6.56
N ASP A 126 17.16 -2.58 5.46
CA ASP A 126 18.11 -3.67 5.38
C ASP A 126 19.48 -3.14 4.93
N LYS A 127 20.47 -4.01 4.77
CA LYS A 127 21.82 -3.64 4.31
C LYS A 127 21.79 -2.92 2.96
N ASP A 128 21.10 -3.50 1.99
CA ASP A 128 21.18 -3.11 0.58
C ASP A 128 19.96 -2.30 0.09
N TYR A 129 18.90 -2.24 0.87
CA TYR A 129 17.68 -1.53 0.47
C TYR A 129 16.92 -0.97 1.66
N SER A 130 16.05 -0.03 1.36
CA SER A 130 15.04 0.44 2.31
C SER A 130 13.70 0.61 1.61
N ILE A 131 12.64 0.28 2.31
CA ILE A 131 11.27 0.49 1.87
C ILE A 131 10.63 1.46 2.84
N VAL A 132 10.06 2.53 2.31
CA VAL A 132 9.30 3.52 3.07
C VAL A 132 7.90 3.60 2.48
N SER A 133 6.90 3.47 3.32
CA SER A 133 5.50 3.48 2.91
C SER A 133 4.64 4.31 3.86
N CYS A 134 3.68 5.04 3.28
CA CYS A 134 2.57 5.68 3.98
C CYS A 134 1.27 5.15 3.36
N SER A 135 0.88 3.94 3.74
CA SER A 135 -0.34 3.31 3.25
C SER A 135 -1.55 3.74 4.07
N PRO A 136 -2.63 4.21 3.43
CA PRO A 136 -3.86 4.58 4.12
C PRO A 136 -4.75 3.39 4.44
N GLU A 137 -4.49 2.23 3.85
CA GLU A 137 -5.42 1.11 3.78
C GLU A 137 -4.87 -0.15 4.43
N THR A 138 -5.68 -0.77 5.27
CA THR A 138 -5.42 -2.10 5.84
C THR A 138 -5.91 -3.15 4.86
N LEU A 139 -4.98 -3.82 4.18
CA LEU A 139 -5.32 -4.88 3.23
C LEU A 139 -5.95 -6.09 3.95
N ILE A 140 -5.29 -6.60 4.96
CA ILE A 140 -5.76 -7.72 5.80
C ILE A 140 -5.26 -7.55 7.23
N ASP A 141 -6.17 -7.63 8.20
CA ASP A 141 -5.88 -7.78 9.63
C ASP A 141 -6.47 -9.11 10.10
N LYS A 142 -5.61 -10.08 10.47
CA LYS A 142 -6.02 -11.37 11.00
C LYS A 142 -5.78 -11.44 12.48
N LYS A 143 -6.86 -11.59 13.25
CA LYS A 143 -6.82 -11.79 14.70
C LYS A 143 -7.57 -13.07 15.08
N LYS A 144 -6.84 -14.07 15.56
CA LYS A 144 -7.41 -15.40 15.86
C LYS A 144 -8.19 -15.94 14.65
N ASN A 145 -9.50 -16.14 14.80
CA ASN A 145 -10.40 -16.65 13.76
C ASN A 145 -11.16 -15.56 12.99
N LYS A 146 -10.76 -14.29 13.13
CA LYS A 146 -11.38 -13.18 12.41
C LYS A 146 -10.38 -12.60 11.40
N ILE A 147 -10.87 -12.31 10.19
CA ILE A 147 -10.16 -11.60 9.15
C ILE A 147 -10.95 -10.32 8.88
N ILE A 148 -10.26 -9.20 8.82
CA ILE A 148 -10.84 -7.88 8.58
C ILE A 148 -10.09 -7.25 7.42
N THR A 149 -10.83 -6.74 6.43
CA THR A 149 -10.35 -5.81 5.41
C THR A 149 -10.97 -4.44 5.66
N LYS A 150 -10.33 -3.39 5.19
CA LYS A 150 -10.83 -2.01 5.33
C LYS A 150 -10.66 -1.27 4.00
N PRO A 151 -11.47 -1.63 3.00
CA PRO A 151 -11.38 -0.98 1.69
C PRO A 151 -11.71 0.50 1.82
N ILE A 152 -10.94 1.32 1.11
CA ILE A 152 -11.18 2.75 1.01
C ILE A 152 -11.23 3.15 -0.47
N ALA A 153 -12.16 4.03 -0.81
CA ALA A 153 -12.24 4.68 -2.09
C ALA A 153 -12.72 6.12 -1.91
N GLY A 154 -12.33 6.97 -2.84
CA GLY A 154 -12.67 8.38 -2.82
C GLY A 154 -11.78 9.23 -1.93
N THR A 155 -11.75 10.53 -2.23
CA THR A 155 -10.97 11.52 -1.49
C THR A 155 -11.79 12.77 -1.27
N PHE A 156 -11.93 13.15 0.00
CA PHE A 156 -12.56 14.41 0.40
C PHE A 156 -11.49 15.37 0.92
N LYS A 157 -11.37 16.55 0.29
CA LYS A 157 -10.46 17.59 0.76
C LYS A 157 -11.06 18.27 1.99
N LYS A 158 -10.51 17.96 3.16
CA LYS A 158 -10.92 18.60 4.41
C LYS A 158 -10.54 20.08 4.38
N LYS A 159 -11.53 20.96 4.49
CA LYS A 159 -11.35 22.39 4.80
C LYS A 159 -11.33 22.58 6.32
N LEU A 160 -10.76 23.70 6.80
CA LEU A 160 -10.64 24.00 8.24
C LEU A 160 -11.96 23.86 9.03
N LEU A 161 -13.09 24.19 8.39
CA LEU A 161 -14.44 24.14 8.98
C LEU A 161 -15.23 22.87 8.60
N SER A 162 -14.58 21.87 7.97
CA SER A 162 -15.28 20.64 7.57
C SER A 162 -15.38 19.68 8.75
N ASN A 163 -16.59 19.27 9.09
CA ASN A 163 -16.86 18.22 10.05
C ASN A 163 -17.17 16.88 9.35
N LYS A 164 -17.29 15.81 10.14
CA LYS A 164 -17.58 14.46 9.66
C LYS A 164 -18.87 14.40 8.83
N ASN A 165 -19.89 15.16 9.19
CA ASN A 165 -21.20 15.13 8.52
C ASN A 165 -21.13 15.73 7.11
N ILE A 166 -20.29 16.74 6.89
CA ILE A 166 -20.06 17.33 5.56
C ILE A 166 -19.39 16.30 4.66
N ALA A 167 -18.37 15.59 5.14
CA ALA A 167 -17.72 14.53 4.38
C ALA A 167 -18.68 13.37 4.05
N LEU A 168 -19.49 12.93 5.03
CA LEU A 168 -20.49 11.88 4.80
C LEU A 168 -21.53 12.30 3.77
N ARG A 169 -22.01 13.55 3.82
CA ARG A 169 -22.97 14.10 2.84
C ARG A 169 -22.34 14.17 1.45
N TYR A 170 -21.07 14.59 1.35
CA TYR A 170 -20.35 14.60 0.08
C TYR A 170 -20.31 13.22 -0.57
N PHE A 171 -19.88 12.19 0.17
CA PHE A 171 -19.83 10.84 -0.36
C PHE A 171 -21.20 10.26 -0.69
N LYS A 172 -22.23 10.49 0.14
CA LYS A 172 -23.59 10.04 -0.15
C LYS A 172 -24.17 10.64 -1.43
N ASN A 173 -23.82 11.89 -1.74
CA ASN A 173 -24.33 12.60 -2.91
C ASN A 173 -23.42 12.44 -4.14
N ASN A 174 -22.28 11.77 -4.02
CA ASN A 174 -21.38 11.54 -5.14
C ASN A 174 -21.53 10.10 -5.64
N GLU A 175 -22.35 9.94 -6.67
CA GLU A 175 -22.67 8.62 -7.23
C GLU A 175 -21.42 7.86 -7.72
N LYS A 176 -20.44 8.57 -8.32
CA LYS A 176 -19.19 7.97 -8.78
C LYS A 176 -18.41 7.36 -7.63
N GLU A 177 -18.16 8.13 -6.56
CA GLU A 177 -17.40 7.68 -5.40
C GLU A 177 -18.11 6.53 -4.68
N THR A 178 -19.44 6.59 -4.58
CA THR A 178 -20.25 5.53 -3.99
C THR A 178 -20.19 4.24 -4.80
N LYS A 179 -20.33 4.32 -6.12
CA LYS A 179 -20.23 3.15 -7.01
C LYS A 179 -18.84 2.52 -6.97
N GLU A 180 -17.77 3.34 -6.98
CA GLU A 180 -16.40 2.86 -6.87
C GLU A 180 -16.18 2.13 -5.55
N HIS A 181 -16.61 2.71 -4.44
CA HIS A 181 -16.47 2.09 -3.12
C HIS A 181 -17.23 0.77 -3.02
N ASN A 182 -18.50 0.74 -3.46
CA ASN A 182 -19.31 -0.47 -3.43
C ASN A 182 -18.69 -1.60 -4.26
N MET A 183 -18.15 -1.27 -5.44
CA MET A 183 -17.45 -2.24 -6.29
C MET A 183 -16.25 -2.87 -5.56
N ILE A 184 -15.45 -2.08 -4.84
CA ILE A 184 -14.30 -2.58 -4.07
C ILE A 184 -14.77 -3.45 -2.91
N VAL A 185 -15.80 -3.02 -2.18
CA VAL A 185 -16.40 -3.79 -1.07
C VAL A 185 -16.92 -5.14 -1.56
N ASP A 186 -17.62 -5.18 -2.69
CA ASP A 186 -18.16 -6.43 -3.25
C ASP A 186 -17.06 -7.38 -3.70
N MET A 187 -15.97 -6.84 -4.27
CA MET A 187 -14.80 -7.62 -4.63
C MET A 187 -14.15 -8.26 -3.40
N GLU A 188 -13.90 -7.47 -2.35
CA GLU A 188 -13.29 -8.00 -1.11
C GLU A 188 -14.21 -8.98 -0.38
N ARG A 189 -15.52 -8.75 -0.41
CA ARG A 189 -16.51 -9.71 0.12
C ARG A 189 -16.43 -11.03 -0.63
N SER A 190 -16.34 -11.00 -1.97
CA SER A 190 -16.16 -12.20 -2.80
C SER A 190 -14.85 -12.92 -2.48
N ASP A 191 -13.74 -12.19 -2.27
CA ASP A 191 -12.45 -12.79 -1.95
C ASP A 191 -12.45 -13.40 -0.53
N LEU A 192 -13.02 -12.73 0.45
CA LEU A 192 -13.16 -13.26 1.80
C LEU A 192 -14.07 -14.50 1.85
N SER A 193 -15.12 -14.54 1.05
CA SER A 193 -16.05 -15.69 1.02
C SER A 193 -15.39 -17.00 0.59
N LYS A 194 -14.29 -16.94 -0.17
CA LYS A 194 -13.51 -18.11 -0.60
C LYS A 194 -12.74 -18.79 0.55
N ILE A 195 -12.46 -18.05 1.63
CA ILE A 195 -11.62 -18.51 2.74
C ILE A 195 -12.32 -18.48 4.09
N CYS A 196 -13.48 -17.87 4.18
CA CYS A 196 -14.28 -17.77 5.37
C CYS A 196 -15.40 -18.84 5.39
N LYS A 197 -15.96 -19.10 6.57
CA LYS A 197 -17.12 -19.99 6.68
C LYS A 197 -18.30 -19.41 5.90
N PRO A 198 -19.09 -20.22 5.18
CA PRO A 198 -20.30 -19.77 4.50
C PRO A 198 -21.21 -18.93 5.42
N GLY A 199 -21.69 -17.79 4.93
CA GLY A 199 -22.57 -16.88 5.68
C GLY A 199 -21.90 -16.05 6.78
N SER A 200 -20.57 -16.14 6.97
CA SER A 200 -19.85 -15.43 8.03
C SER A 200 -19.27 -14.08 7.60
N VAL A 201 -19.25 -13.78 6.31
CA VAL A 201 -18.77 -12.49 5.77
C VAL A 201 -19.87 -11.45 5.91
N LYS A 202 -19.55 -10.32 6.57
CA LYS A 202 -20.48 -9.22 6.84
C LYS A 202 -20.01 -7.94 6.19
#